data_8c450d23e3f7b6a8c285b9d4964e5648
#
_entry.id   8c450d23e3f7b6a8c285b9d4964e5648
#
_cell.length_a   1.000
_cell.length_b   1.000
_cell.length_c   1.000
_cell.angle_alpha   90.00
_cell.angle_beta   90.00
_cell.angle_gamma   90.00
#
_symmetry.space_group_name_H-M   'P 1'
#
loop_
_entity.id
_entity.type
_entity.pdbx_description
1 polymer ?
#
loop_
_entity_poly.entity_id
_entity_poly.type
_entity_poly.pdbx_seq_one_letter_code
_entity_poly.pdbx_strand_id
1 'polypeptide(L)'
;MQLLNIKELRTGTKPALSMPYIQPEPKIFACTQSQALAEKIAKSFGAPIGKVITSKYSDGEFQPSFEESVRGSRVFIVGSTNPSSENLMEMLLMLDAAKRASARHITAVMPYFGWARQDRKDKPRVPIAAKLVAKMLETAGATR
;
A
#
# COMPACT_ATOMS: atom_id res chain seq x y z
N MET A 1 26.74 48.72 -23.91
CA MET A 1 25.27 48.93 -23.77
C MET A 1 24.61 48.10 -24.87
N GLN A 2 24.25 46.85 -24.58
CA GLN A 2 23.63 45.94 -25.54
C GLN A 2 22.12 46.13 -25.49
N LEU A 3 21.54 46.52 -26.64
CA LEU A 3 20.09 46.65 -26.81
C LEU A 3 19.42 45.29 -26.80
N LEU A 4 18.60 45.06 -25.81
CA LEU A 4 17.73 43.88 -25.71
C LEU A 4 16.75 43.84 -26.88
N ASN A 5 16.77 42.79 -27.64
CA ASN A 5 15.94 42.57 -28.81
C ASN A 5 14.50 42.24 -28.38
N ILE A 6 13.60 43.22 -28.55
CA ILE A 6 12.17 43.18 -28.16
C ILE A 6 11.38 42.07 -28.89
N LYS A 7 11.95 41.41 -29.90
CA LYS A 7 11.30 40.33 -30.65
C LYS A 7 11.21 39.01 -29.89
N GLU A 8 12.02 38.78 -28.84
CA GLU A 8 11.98 37.54 -28.06
C GLU A 8 10.89 37.50 -26.97
N LEU A 9 10.21 38.59 -26.72
CA LEU A 9 9.15 38.70 -25.71
C LEU A 9 7.75 38.29 -26.22
N ARG A 10 7.62 37.87 -27.47
CA ARG A 10 6.31 37.57 -28.09
C ARG A 10 6.03 36.05 -28.28
N THR A 11 6.98 35.19 -28.06
CA THR A 11 6.74 33.72 -28.07
C THR A 11 6.72 33.24 -26.64
N GLY A 12 5.56 33.38 -25.98
CA GLY A 12 5.32 32.96 -24.60
C GLY A 12 5.31 31.43 -24.39
N THR A 13 6.26 30.72 -24.93
CA THR A 13 6.55 29.33 -24.53
C THR A 13 7.62 29.38 -23.45
N LYS A 14 7.17 29.56 -22.20
CA LYS A 14 8.01 29.16 -21.07
C LYS A 14 8.43 27.71 -21.31
N PRO A 15 9.74 27.39 -21.33
CA PRO A 15 10.14 26.00 -21.34
C PRO A 15 9.48 25.37 -20.13
N ALA A 16 8.65 24.35 -20.35
CA ALA A 16 8.12 23.55 -19.26
C ALA A 16 9.33 23.03 -18.51
N LEU A 17 9.57 23.53 -17.31
CA LEU A 17 10.51 22.94 -16.37
C LEU A 17 10.00 21.52 -16.12
N SER A 18 10.46 20.59 -16.93
CA SER A 18 10.27 19.16 -16.68
C SER A 18 11.10 18.84 -15.44
N MET A 19 10.50 19.04 -14.28
CA MET A 19 11.06 18.51 -13.06
C MET A 19 11.30 17.01 -13.31
N PRO A 20 12.50 16.49 -13.08
CA PRO A 20 12.75 15.06 -13.23
C PRO A 20 11.72 14.35 -12.37
N TYR A 21 10.94 13.46 -12.99
CA TYR A 21 9.96 12.64 -12.27
C TYR A 21 10.72 11.69 -11.35
N ILE A 22 10.94 12.14 -10.11
CA ILE A 22 11.53 11.30 -9.07
C ILE A 22 10.50 10.22 -8.74
N GLN A 23 10.79 8.98 -9.12
CA GLN A 23 9.99 7.84 -8.72
C GLN A 23 9.96 7.78 -7.19
N PRO A 24 8.76 7.78 -6.56
CA PRO A 24 8.70 7.67 -5.11
C PRO A 24 9.33 6.36 -4.66
N GLU A 25 10.17 6.43 -3.64
CA GLU A 25 10.83 5.24 -3.07
C GLU A 25 9.80 4.19 -2.64
N PRO A 26 10.04 2.92 -2.99
CA PRO A 26 9.22 1.83 -2.50
C PRO A 26 9.50 1.60 -1.02
N LYS A 27 8.45 1.47 -0.22
CA LYS A 27 8.50 1.12 1.19
C LYS A 27 7.79 -0.19 1.42
N ILE A 28 8.47 -1.14 2.06
CA ILE A 28 7.96 -2.49 2.30
C ILE A 28 7.67 -2.64 3.77
N PHE A 29 6.45 -3.01 4.10
CA PHE A 29 5.98 -3.26 5.46
C PHE A 29 5.42 -4.68 5.57
N ALA A 30 5.37 -5.21 6.78
CA ALA A 30 4.85 -6.54 7.06
C ALA A 30 3.67 -6.50 8.02
N CYS A 31 2.66 -7.34 7.75
CA CYS A 31 1.75 -7.77 8.81
C CYS A 31 2.49 -8.72 9.76
N THR A 32 2.03 -8.79 11.00
CA THR A 32 2.70 -9.51 12.10
C THR A 32 3.10 -10.94 11.73
N GLN A 33 2.19 -11.71 11.13
CA GLN A 33 2.47 -13.10 10.75
C GLN A 33 3.40 -13.28 9.54
N SER A 34 3.62 -12.23 8.76
CA SER A 34 4.41 -12.30 7.53
C SER A 34 5.77 -11.62 7.65
N GLN A 35 6.18 -11.23 8.86
CA GLN A 35 7.40 -10.49 9.13
C GLN A 35 8.64 -11.18 8.52
N ALA A 36 8.85 -12.46 8.83
CA ALA A 36 10.02 -13.20 8.33
C ALA A 36 10.07 -13.33 6.80
N LEU A 37 8.90 -13.41 6.13
CA LEU A 37 8.82 -13.42 4.68
C LEU A 37 9.09 -12.04 4.09
N ALA A 38 8.50 -11.00 4.67
CA ALA A 38 8.69 -9.63 4.23
C ALA A 38 10.15 -9.17 4.35
N GLU A 39 10.86 -9.58 5.40
CA GLU A 39 12.30 -9.34 5.56
C GLU A 39 13.13 -9.98 4.43
N LYS A 40 12.80 -11.22 4.04
CA LYS A 40 13.45 -11.88 2.91
C LYS A 40 13.15 -11.16 1.59
N ILE A 41 11.91 -10.70 1.40
CA ILE A 41 11.50 -9.93 0.22
C ILE A 41 12.26 -8.61 0.18
N ALA A 42 12.29 -7.86 1.29
CA ALA A 42 12.98 -6.58 1.39
C ALA A 42 14.48 -6.72 1.11
N LYS A 43 15.12 -7.74 1.70
CA LYS A 43 16.52 -8.07 1.44
C LYS A 43 16.79 -8.39 -0.02
N SER A 44 15.93 -9.22 -0.65
CA SER A 44 16.07 -9.57 -2.08
C SER A 44 15.84 -8.37 -2.99
N PHE A 45 14.95 -7.48 -2.59
CA PHE A 45 14.66 -6.24 -3.33
C PHE A 45 15.74 -5.16 -3.15
N GLY A 46 16.58 -5.28 -2.14
CA GLY A 46 17.62 -4.30 -1.81
C GLY A 46 17.11 -3.06 -1.08
N ALA A 47 15.97 -3.16 -0.38
CA ALA A 47 15.42 -2.09 0.44
C ALA A 47 15.30 -2.52 1.91
N PRO A 48 15.36 -1.59 2.88
CA PRO A 48 15.07 -1.90 4.26
C PRO A 48 13.59 -2.23 4.43
N ILE A 49 13.28 -3.08 5.42
CA ILE A 49 11.90 -3.25 5.85
C ILE A 49 11.48 -2.08 6.73
N GLY A 50 10.30 -1.52 6.48
CA GLY A 50 9.74 -0.44 7.27
C GLY A 50 9.21 -0.95 8.61
N LYS A 51 9.24 -0.08 9.61
CA LYS A 51 8.82 -0.41 10.97
C LYS A 51 7.32 -0.16 11.16
N VAL A 52 6.63 -1.18 11.66
CA VAL A 52 5.22 -1.13 12.10
C VAL A 52 5.15 -1.56 13.55
N ILE A 53 4.37 -0.86 14.35
CA ILE A 53 4.02 -1.26 15.71
C ILE A 53 2.54 -1.58 15.74
N THR A 54 2.17 -2.78 16.16
CA THR A 54 0.79 -3.19 16.36
C THR A 54 0.49 -3.23 17.85
N SER A 55 -0.22 -2.21 18.35
CA SER A 55 -0.69 -2.13 19.73
C SER A 55 -1.92 -3.01 19.89
N LYS A 56 -1.99 -3.78 20.99
CA LYS A 56 -3.17 -4.58 21.35
C LYS A 56 -3.85 -3.97 22.57
N TYR A 57 -5.18 -3.94 22.52
CA TYR A 57 -6.04 -3.52 23.62
C TYR A 57 -6.46 -4.72 24.47
N SER A 58 -6.96 -4.46 25.67
CA SER A 58 -7.35 -5.50 26.63
C SER A 58 -8.54 -6.35 26.20
N ASP A 59 -9.37 -5.81 25.32
CA ASP A 59 -10.55 -6.48 24.73
C ASP A 59 -10.20 -7.34 23.50
N GLY A 60 -8.92 -7.28 23.04
CA GLY A 60 -8.42 -8.03 21.89
C GLY A 60 -8.38 -7.23 20.59
N GLU A 61 -8.89 -6.00 20.56
CA GLU A 61 -8.68 -5.11 19.42
C GLU A 61 -7.21 -4.76 19.26
N PHE A 62 -6.81 -4.34 18.07
CA PHE A 62 -5.44 -3.96 17.79
C PHE A 62 -5.36 -2.83 16.76
N GLN A 63 -4.29 -2.06 16.83
CA GLN A 63 -4.05 -0.90 15.97
C GLN A 63 -2.62 -0.94 15.43
N PRO A 64 -2.42 -1.20 14.15
CA PRO A 64 -1.12 -1.05 13.50
C PRO A 64 -0.80 0.42 13.25
N SER A 65 0.46 0.81 13.43
CA SER A 65 0.99 2.15 13.21
C SER A 65 2.29 2.09 12.44
N PHE A 66 2.41 2.88 11.37
CA PHE A 66 3.68 3.09 10.68
C PHE A 66 4.57 4.04 11.49
N GLU A 67 5.79 3.62 11.80
CA GLU A 67 6.75 4.41 12.56
C GLU A 67 7.58 5.37 11.69
N GLU A 68 7.20 5.49 10.42
CA GLU A 68 7.84 6.37 9.46
C GLU A 68 6.81 6.98 8.49
N SER A 69 7.16 8.11 7.89
CA SER A 69 6.27 8.75 6.91
C SER A 69 6.16 7.91 5.63
N VAL A 70 4.93 7.63 5.23
CA VAL A 70 4.60 6.96 3.96
C VAL A 70 4.03 7.93 2.92
N ARG A 71 3.96 9.22 3.25
CA ARG A 71 3.40 10.24 2.36
C ARG A 71 4.10 10.26 0.99
N GLY A 72 3.31 10.16 -0.06
CA GLY A 72 3.79 10.19 -1.44
C GLY A 72 4.59 8.94 -1.86
N SER A 73 4.81 7.98 -0.97
CA SER A 73 5.57 6.76 -1.25
C SER A 73 4.74 5.70 -1.98
N ARG A 74 5.44 4.74 -2.58
CA ARG A 74 4.86 3.48 -3.05
C ARG A 74 4.96 2.46 -1.92
N VAL A 75 3.84 2.14 -1.29
CA VAL A 75 3.78 1.26 -0.12
C VAL A 75 3.44 -0.16 -0.56
N PHE A 76 4.20 -1.13 -0.08
CA PHE A 76 3.96 -2.55 -0.24
C PHE A 76 3.72 -3.14 1.15
N ILE A 77 2.55 -3.73 1.37
CA ILE A 77 2.19 -4.38 2.63
C ILE A 77 2.15 -5.88 2.38
N VAL A 78 3.08 -6.61 3.00
CA VAL A 78 3.20 -8.06 2.86
C VAL A 78 2.43 -8.74 3.99
N GLY A 79 1.41 -9.51 3.64
CA GLY A 79 0.59 -10.21 4.63
C GLY A 79 -0.21 -11.35 4.02
N SER A 80 -0.07 -12.54 4.55
CA SER A 80 -0.93 -13.67 4.23
C SER A 80 -2.23 -13.57 5.03
N THR A 81 -3.36 -13.76 4.36
CA THR A 81 -4.69 -13.68 4.99
C THR A 81 -5.27 -15.06 5.31
N ASN A 82 -4.38 -16.00 5.69
CA ASN A 82 -4.81 -17.30 6.22
C ASN A 82 -5.58 -17.12 7.54
N PRO A 83 -6.44 -18.06 7.94
CA PRO A 83 -7.06 -18.03 9.26
C PRO A 83 -6.02 -17.96 10.40
N SER A 84 -6.18 -17.08 11.42
CA SER A 84 -7.43 -16.43 11.84
C SER A 84 -7.83 -15.20 11.00
N SER A 85 -9.07 -14.71 11.20
CA SER A 85 -9.58 -13.49 10.54
C SER A 85 -8.83 -12.23 10.97
N GLU A 86 -8.09 -12.25 12.06
CA GLU A 86 -7.22 -11.16 12.52
C GLU A 86 -6.18 -10.77 11.45
N ASN A 87 -5.66 -11.76 10.71
CA ASN A 87 -4.70 -11.49 9.64
C ASN A 87 -5.29 -10.64 8.50
N LEU A 88 -6.55 -10.89 8.15
CA LEU A 88 -7.26 -10.05 7.19
C LEU A 88 -7.54 -8.67 7.78
N MET A 89 -7.96 -8.61 9.06
CA MET A 89 -8.24 -7.34 9.72
C MET A 89 -6.99 -6.48 9.83
N GLU A 90 -5.82 -7.06 10.20
CA GLU A 90 -4.55 -6.34 10.24
C GLU A 90 -4.19 -5.75 8.86
N MET A 91 -4.33 -6.54 7.79
CA MET A 91 -4.12 -6.07 6.43
C MET A 91 -5.04 -4.89 6.09
N LEU A 92 -6.33 -4.96 6.40
CA LEU A 92 -7.29 -3.89 6.14
C LEU A 92 -6.94 -2.60 6.89
N LEU A 93 -6.58 -2.72 8.17
CA LEU A 93 -6.18 -1.58 9.01
C LEU A 93 -4.89 -0.92 8.48
N MET A 94 -3.91 -1.71 8.07
CA MET A 94 -2.67 -1.18 7.47
C MET A 94 -2.93 -0.48 6.14
N LEU A 95 -3.82 -1.01 5.30
CA LEU A 95 -4.20 -0.37 4.04
C LEU A 95 -4.87 0.99 4.29
N ASP A 96 -5.83 1.06 5.23
CA ASP A 96 -6.51 2.31 5.60
C ASP A 96 -5.53 3.32 6.22
N ALA A 97 -4.63 2.88 7.08
CA ALA A 97 -3.59 3.73 7.66
C ALA A 97 -2.68 4.33 6.58
N ALA A 98 -2.22 3.53 5.61
CA ALA A 98 -1.39 3.99 4.50
C ALA A 98 -2.15 5.01 3.61
N LYS A 99 -3.43 4.75 3.33
CA LYS A 99 -4.32 5.67 2.58
C LYS A 99 -4.46 7.00 3.30
N ARG A 100 -4.76 6.99 4.60
CA ARG A 100 -4.89 8.21 5.43
C ARG A 100 -3.57 8.96 5.56
N ALA A 101 -2.45 8.26 5.58
CA ALA A 101 -1.11 8.85 5.58
C ALA A 101 -0.66 9.38 4.20
N SER A 102 -1.56 9.40 3.21
CA SER A 102 -1.33 9.92 1.86
C SER A 102 -0.24 9.17 1.08
N ALA A 103 -0.16 7.84 1.23
CA ALA A 103 0.63 7.01 0.34
C ALA A 103 0.14 7.18 -1.11
N ARG A 104 1.07 7.20 -2.08
CA ARG A 104 0.72 7.42 -3.49
C ARG A 104 0.12 6.19 -4.15
N HIS A 105 0.71 5.03 -3.87
CA HIS A 105 0.23 3.72 -4.33
C HIS A 105 0.37 2.74 -3.18
N ILE A 106 -0.64 1.90 -3.00
CA ILE A 106 -0.67 0.90 -1.94
C ILE A 106 -0.90 -0.46 -2.58
N THR A 107 0.10 -1.33 -2.46
CA THR A 107 0.06 -2.69 -2.99
C THR A 107 -0.07 -3.67 -1.83
N ALA A 108 -1.16 -4.43 -1.80
CA ALA A 108 -1.32 -5.57 -0.91
C ALA A 108 -0.61 -6.79 -1.51
N VAL A 109 0.47 -7.25 -0.88
CA VAL A 109 1.21 -8.44 -1.30
C VAL A 109 0.76 -9.60 -0.44
N MET A 110 -0.11 -10.45 -1.00
CA MET A 110 -0.71 -11.56 -0.28
C MET A 110 -0.21 -12.90 -0.83
N PRO A 111 0.83 -13.48 -0.24
CA PRO A 111 1.33 -14.80 -0.65
C PRO A 111 0.28 -15.90 -0.49
N TYR A 112 -0.60 -15.76 0.47
CA TYR A 112 -1.80 -16.56 0.60
C TYR A 112 -3.03 -15.65 0.70
N PHE A 113 -3.97 -15.84 -0.24
CA PHE A 113 -5.24 -15.14 -0.24
C PHE A 113 -6.32 -16.02 0.41
N GLY A 114 -6.67 -15.70 1.64
CA GLY A 114 -7.73 -16.39 2.37
C GLY A 114 -9.08 -16.25 1.69
N TRP A 115 -9.96 -17.22 1.90
CA TRP A 115 -11.29 -17.31 1.28
C TRP A 115 -11.31 -17.43 -0.25
N ALA A 116 -10.16 -17.54 -0.92
CA ALA A 116 -10.06 -17.69 -2.37
C ALA A 116 -10.84 -18.90 -2.91
N ARG A 117 -10.95 -19.96 -2.13
CA ARG A 117 -11.72 -21.17 -2.50
C ARG A 117 -13.23 -20.94 -2.64
N GLN A 118 -13.74 -19.80 -2.13
CA GLN A 118 -15.14 -19.40 -2.24
C GLN A 118 -15.28 -18.36 -3.37
N ASP A 119 -14.85 -18.70 -4.57
CA ASP A 119 -14.80 -17.81 -5.74
C ASP A 119 -16.09 -17.85 -6.59
N ARG A 120 -16.95 -18.84 -6.35
CA ARG A 120 -18.22 -19.06 -7.06
C ARG A 120 -19.29 -19.62 -6.12
N LYS A 121 -20.54 -19.55 -6.56
CA LYS A 121 -21.66 -20.18 -5.87
C LYS A 121 -21.71 -21.66 -6.22
N ASP A 122 -21.52 -22.53 -5.28
CA ASP A 122 -21.70 -23.99 -5.39
C ASP A 122 -23.13 -24.41 -5.05
N LYS A 123 -23.88 -23.58 -4.33
CA LYS A 123 -25.28 -23.78 -3.96
C LYS A 123 -26.02 -22.45 -3.76
N PRO A 124 -27.36 -22.46 -3.67
CA PRO A 124 -28.14 -21.26 -3.34
C PRO A 124 -27.78 -20.66 -1.97
N ARG A 125 -27.88 -19.33 -1.86
CA ARG A 125 -27.75 -18.58 -0.58
C ARG A 125 -26.38 -18.67 0.08
N VAL A 126 -25.31 -18.86 -0.70
CA VAL A 126 -23.92 -18.81 -0.21
C VAL A 126 -23.24 -17.54 -0.68
N PRO A 127 -22.23 -17.05 0.06
CA PRO A 127 -21.43 -15.90 -0.36
C PRO A 127 -20.48 -16.26 -1.52
N ILE A 128 -19.94 -15.22 -2.16
CA ILE A 128 -18.73 -15.28 -2.96
C ILE A 128 -17.67 -14.54 -2.18
N ALA A 129 -17.04 -15.23 -1.20
CA ALA A 129 -16.18 -14.58 -0.22
C ALA A 129 -14.91 -14.01 -0.84
N ALA A 130 -14.34 -14.64 -1.87
CA ALA A 130 -13.20 -14.12 -2.60
C ALA A 130 -13.47 -12.71 -3.16
N LYS A 131 -14.67 -12.51 -3.75
CA LYS A 131 -15.08 -11.19 -4.27
C LYS A 131 -15.32 -10.18 -3.16
N LEU A 132 -15.92 -10.62 -2.05
CA LEU A 132 -16.14 -9.76 -0.87
C LEU A 132 -14.82 -9.26 -0.31
N VAL A 133 -13.88 -10.16 -0.05
CA VAL A 133 -12.56 -9.82 0.51
C VAL A 133 -11.80 -8.89 -0.44
N ALA A 134 -11.80 -9.15 -1.75
CA ALA A 134 -11.17 -8.27 -2.73
C ALA A 134 -11.74 -6.83 -2.66
N LYS A 135 -13.07 -6.70 -2.57
CA LYS A 135 -13.72 -5.39 -2.42
C LYS A 135 -13.38 -4.70 -1.09
N MET A 136 -13.24 -5.44 -0.01
CA MET A 136 -12.83 -4.88 1.28
C MET A 136 -11.42 -4.30 1.20
N LEU A 137 -10.48 -5.03 0.59
CA LEU A 137 -9.10 -4.57 0.37
C LEU A 137 -9.05 -3.31 -0.50
N GLU A 138 -9.80 -3.28 -1.60
CA GLU A 138 -9.91 -2.11 -2.47
C GLU A 138 -10.47 -0.90 -1.72
N THR A 139 -11.57 -1.09 -0.99
CA THR A 139 -12.21 -0.03 -0.19
C THR A 139 -11.28 0.50 0.90
N ALA A 140 -10.53 -0.38 1.56
CA ALA A 140 -9.54 -0.02 2.58
C ALA A 140 -8.38 0.80 1.99
N GLY A 141 -8.10 0.68 0.69
CA GLY A 141 -7.10 1.54 0.04
C GLY A 141 -6.11 0.82 -0.87
N ALA A 142 -6.22 -0.48 -1.05
CA ALA A 142 -5.37 -1.19 -1.98
C ALA A 142 -5.59 -0.67 -3.41
N THR A 143 -4.51 -0.26 -4.08
CA THR A 143 -4.52 0.13 -5.49
C THR A 143 -4.08 -1.02 -6.41
N ARG A 144 -3.48 -2.05 -5.80
CA ARG A 144 -3.01 -3.26 -6.49
C ARG A 144 -2.89 -4.42 -5.51
#